data_7ce9caae4ceb7961dda62155419f058b
#
_entry.id   7ce9caae4ceb7961dda62155419f058b
#
_cell.length_a   1.000
_cell.length_b   1.000
_cell.length_c   1.000
_cell.angle_alpha   90.00
_cell.angle_beta   90.00
_cell.angle_gamma   90.00
#
_symmetry.space_group_name_H-M   'P 1'
#
loop_
_entity.id
_entity.type
_entity.pdbx_description
1 polymer ?
#
loop_
_entity_poly.entity_id
_entity_poly.type
_entity_poly.pdbx_seq_one_letter_code
_entity_poly.pdbx_strand_id
1 'polypeptide(L)'
;MKSRLSIFALTLLVLTSCQGTTSQTQYREALTLSVIETIEERQFRYEGRTGMPASGDICVRVIPIEIPDHPFPIDYQSTLDSAFNGDPTTIGWESVAFFYQKSSYGKLRLQFDISSKYILPNTSDYYEEYENYGDYYAFMDILPMLDGGDFVNDDANQDQVIDSVIFIYSTPSNYEVFPWWAWVSTFDDLPPLIPNDWELDLGYYMWAGYDFLFSRSLGADVFYDPTTYIHEVGHLLGLPDLYPYSEGTGPLGGWDMMDFNTGDHGPFNKMLLGWLAPLYLDQVADYAVTLNSYALTNDGTNSALIIPAPNANLLDGDIYDEFLLVMYYTPDGLYEQTLAFEPSLTERGIVIYHVNAQVNPGMSGWEMFGFDNDQGSPFLISILEVDLNSSIPSKTNLIRNQDILLEGAFDCSAYFWHSGERMTVELVLDDLNSTQANLLIHMGV
;
A
#
# COMPACT_ATOMS: atom_id res chain seq x y z
N MET A 1 -25.07 -21.23 -13.83
CA MET A 1 -24.85 -22.67 -13.60
C MET A 1 -23.73 -22.78 -12.58
N LYS A 2 -24.05 -23.06 -11.32
CA LYS A 2 -23.07 -23.09 -10.23
C LYS A 2 -22.24 -24.37 -10.32
N SER A 3 -20.93 -24.28 -10.59
CA SER A 3 -20.00 -25.40 -10.50
C SER A 3 -19.50 -25.52 -9.06
N ARG A 4 -19.79 -26.64 -8.42
CA ARG A 4 -19.27 -26.97 -7.09
C ARG A 4 -17.79 -27.41 -7.25
N LEU A 5 -16.87 -26.67 -6.63
CA LEU A 5 -15.50 -27.14 -6.42
C LEU A 5 -15.48 -28.12 -5.26
N SER A 6 -14.92 -29.31 -5.54
CA SER A 6 -14.74 -30.37 -4.53
C SER A 6 -13.42 -30.16 -3.82
N ILE A 7 -13.46 -30.01 -2.50
CA ILE A 7 -12.28 -29.98 -1.63
C ILE A 7 -11.79 -31.41 -1.46
N PHE A 8 -10.54 -31.69 -1.87
CA PHE A 8 -9.85 -32.94 -1.56
C PHE A 8 -9.02 -32.74 -0.27
N ALA A 9 -9.52 -33.31 0.82
CA ALA A 9 -8.70 -33.46 2.03
C ALA A 9 -7.81 -34.72 1.86
N LEU A 10 -6.50 -34.52 1.89
CA LEU A 10 -5.53 -35.61 1.91
C LEU A 10 -5.22 -35.99 3.36
N THR A 11 -5.78 -37.10 3.82
CA THR A 11 -5.50 -37.65 5.16
C THR A 11 -4.29 -38.55 5.10
N LEU A 12 -3.18 -38.15 5.69
CA LEU A 12 -1.98 -39.00 5.85
C LEU A 12 -2.12 -39.83 7.12
N LEU A 13 -2.19 -41.16 6.96
CA LEU A 13 -2.26 -42.11 8.06
C LEU A 13 -0.82 -42.46 8.50
N VAL A 14 -0.37 -42.03 9.66
CA VAL A 14 0.89 -42.50 10.26
C VAL A 14 0.60 -43.59 11.26
N LEU A 15 1.16 -44.76 11.03
CA LEU A 15 1.10 -45.92 11.92
C LEU A 15 2.11 -45.74 13.09
N THR A 16 1.61 -45.66 14.29
CA THR A 16 2.41 -45.55 15.51
C THR A 16 2.64 -46.91 16.17
N SER A 17 3.90 -47.21 16.49
CA SER A 17 4.27 -48.26 17.41
C SER A 17 4.41 -47.66 18.84
N CYS A 18 3.78 -48.28 19.83
CA CYS A 18 3.82 -47.84 21.23
C CYS A 18 5.21 -47.82 21.84
N GLN A 19 5.60 -46.75 22.52
CA GLN A 19 6.07 -46.73 23.91
C GLN A 19 6.40 -45.31 24.39
N GLY A 20 5.86 -44.92 25.54
CA GLY A 20 6.21 -43.69 26.25
C GLY A 20 5.24 -42.53 26.04
N THR A 21 4.39 -42.24 27.01
CA THR A 21 3.46 -41.09 27.03
C THR A 21 4.21 -39.79 27.32
N THR A 22 4.87 -39.28 26.31
CA THR A 22 5.06 -37.83 26.15
C THR A 22 3.96 -37.42 25.16
N SER A 23 3.01 -36.60 25.58
CA SER A 23 2.05 -35.99 24.66
C SER A 23 2.87 -35.13 23.67
N GLN A 24 3.11 -35.66 22.50
CA GLN A 24 3.63 -34.82 21.42
C GLN A 24 2.53 -33.80 21.07
N THR A 25 2.82 -32.55 21.23
CA THR A 25 1.98 -31.46 20.73
C THR A 25 1.77 -31.69 19.23
N GLN A 26 0.53 -31.85 18.82
CA GLN A 26 0.22 -32.07 17.41
C GLN A 26 -0.03 -30.69 16.77
N TYR A 27 0.93 -30.22 16.02
CA TYR A 27 0.79 -28.97 15.27
C TYR A 27 -0.07 -29.17 14.03
N ARG A 28 -0.84 -28.13 13.69
CA ARG A 28 -1.63 -28.05 12.47
C ARG A 28 -0.87 -27.29 11.38
N GLU A 29 -1.29 -27.47 10.15
CA GLU A 29 -0.87 -26.64 9.02
C GLU A 29 -1.87 -25.49 8.82
N ALA A 30 -1.37 -24.30 8.49
CA ALA A 30 -2.19 -23.17 8.11
C ALA A 30 -2.81 -23.38 6.72
N LEU A 31 -3.96 -22.78 6.48
CA LEU A 31 -4.60 -22.75 5.15
C LEU A 31 -4.08 -21.55 4.36
N THR A 32 -4.18 -21.61 3.03
CA THR A 32 -3.96 -20.43 2.18
C THR A 32 -5.30 -19.77 1.90
N LEU A 33 -5.41 -18.49 2.20
CA LEU A 33 -6.58 -17.68 1.87
C LEU A 33 -6.46 -17.25 0.40
N SER A 34 -7.06 -18.04 -0.50
CA SER A 34 -6.88 -17.91 -1.95
C SER A 34 -7.91 -17.01 -2.65
N VAL A 35 -8.95 -16.61 -1.94
CA VAL A 35 -9.99 -15.70 -2.44
C VAL A 35 -10.10 -14.54 -1.47
N ILE A 36 -9.85 -13.35 -1.97
CA ILE A 36 -9.90 -12.09 -1.20
C ILE A 36 -10.74 -11.11 -2.01
N GLU A 37 -11.72 -10.47 -1.39
CA GLU A 37 -12.43 -9.32 -1.97
C GLU A 37 -11.49 -8.11 -1.92
N THR A 38 -11.05 -7.62 -3.06
CA THR A 38 -10.10 -6.51 -3.16
C THR A 38 -10.77 -5.16 -2.89
N ILE A 39 -9.94 -4.14 -2.65
CA ILE A 39 -10.43 -2.77 -2.49
C ILE A 39 -11.10 -2.26 -3.78
N GLU A 40 -10.58 -2.65 -4.94
CA GLU A 40 -11.18 -2.35 -6.24
C GLU A 40 -12.61 -2.93 -6.36
N GLU A 41 -12.80 -4.20 -5.97
CA GLU A 41 -14.12 -4.83 -5.98
C GLU A 41 -15.11 -4.15 -5.02
N ARG A 42 -14.65 -3.59 -3.90
CA ARG A 42 -15.49 -2.82 -2.96
C ARG A 42 -15.76 -1.40 -3.43
N GLN A 43 -14.78 -0.72 -3.97
CA GLN A 43 -14.94 0.64 -4.50
C GLN A 43 -15.89 0.68 -5.70
N PHE A 44 -15.92 -0.39 -6.49
CA PHE A 44 -16.84 -0.54 -7.62
C PHE A 44 -18.31 -0.29 -7.26
N ARG A 45 -18.68 -0.40 -6.01
CA ARG A 45 -20.04 -0.17 -5.52
C ARG A 45 -20.40 1.30 -5.32
N TYR A 46 -19.43 2.20 -5.43
CA TYR A 46 -19.66 3.63 -5.30
C TYR A 46 -19.86 4.27 -6.68
N GLU A 47 -21.09 4.64 -6.99
CA GLU A 47 -21.49 5.28 -8.23
C GLU A 47 -21.08 4.57 -9.54
N GLY A 48 -20.61 3.31 -9.45
CA GLY A 48 -20.20 2.53 -10.62
C GLY A 48 -18.86 2.95 -11.22
N ARG A 49 -18.03 3.67 -10.48
CA ARG A 49 -16.68 4.09 -10.91
C ARG A 49 -15.61 3.37 -10.11
N THR A 50 -14.58 2.91 -10.83
CA THR A 50 -13.36 2.36 -10.24
C THR A 50 -12.20 3.32 -10.45
N GLY A 51 -11.21 3.25 -9.55
CA GLY A 51 -9.91 3.84 -9.80
C GLY A 51 -9.08 2.99 -10.77
N MET A 52 -7.78 3.21 -10.81
CA MET A 52 -6.86 2.45 -11.64
C MET A 52 -6.87 0.97 -11.24
N PRO A 53 -6.98 0.02 -12.21
CA PRO A 53 -6.92 -1.40 -11.92
C PRO A 53 -5.61 -1.81 -11.22
N ALA A 54 -5.70 -2.68 -10.22
CA ALA A 54 -4.56 -3.15 -9.44
C ALA A 54 -3.76 -4.28 -10.12
N SER A 55 -4.11 -4.68 -11.33
CA SER A 55 -3.46 -5.76 -12.06
C SER A 55 -3.53 -5.58 -13.58
N GLY A 56 -2.59 -6.21 -14.29
CA GLY A 56 -2.51 -6.14 -15.76
C GLY A 56 -1.44 -5.17 -16.26
N ASP A 57 -1.53 -4.86 -17.54
CA ASP A 57 -0.69 -3.86 -18.23
C ASP A 57 -1.52 -2.58 -18.37
N ILE A 58 -1.19 -1.55 -17.60
CA ILE A 58 -1.94 -0.30 -17.53
C ILE A 58 -1.10 0.84 -18.07
N CYS A 59 -1.68 1.63 -18.98
CA CYS A 59 -1.07 2.86 -19.47
C CYS A 59 -1.65 4.05 -18.68
N VAL A 60 -0.78 4.90 -18.17
CA VAL A 60 -1.14 6.10 -17.41
C VAL A 60 -0.54 7.32 -18.08
N ARG A 61 -1.34 8.32 -18.33
CA ARG A 61 -0.88 9.56 -18.93
C ARG A 61 -0.35 10.52 -17.90
N VAL A 62 0.87 11.03 -18.13
CA VAL A 62 1.51 12.07 -17.34
C VAL A 62 1.52 13.37 -18.13
N ILE A 63 0.91 14.40 -17.59
CA ILE A 63 0.71 15.71 -18.24
C ILE A 63 1.51 16.76 -17.47
N PRO A 64 2.66 17.21 -17.99
CA PRO A 64 3.40 18.30 -17.39
C PRO A 64 2.69 19.63 -17.61
N ILE A 65 2.51 20.39 -16.53
CA ILE A 65 1.83 21.70 -16.50
C ILE A 65 2.84 22.76 -16.11
N GLU A 66 3.19 23.61 -17.09
CA GLU A 66 4.08 24.74 -16.85
C GLU A 66 3.33 25.97 -16.39
N ILE A 67 3.76 26.53 -15.26
CA ILE A 67 3.31 27.84 -14.78
C ILE A 67 4.27 28.89 -15.32
N PRO A 68 3.81 30.00 -15.94
CA PRO A 68 4.66 30.93 -16.68
C PRO A 68 5.81 31.57 -15.90
N ASP A 69 5.62 31.79 -14.60
CA ASP A 69 6.63 32.35 -13.69
C ASP A 69 7.56 31.30 -13.08
N HIS A 70 7.24 30.01 -13.27
CA HIS A 70 8.02 28.85 -12.83
C HIS A 70 8.25 27.86 -13.99
N PRO A 71 9.04 28.21 -15.03
CA PRO A 71 9.22 27.33 -16.18
C PRO A 71 9.97 26.05 -15.80
N PHE A 72 9.58 24.91 -16.40
CA PHE A 72 10.35 23.68 -16.29
C PHE A 72 11.79 23.84 -16.79
N PRO A 73 12.77 23.11 -16.24
CA PRO A 73 14.08 22.97 -16.83
C PRO A 73 14.00 22.34 -18.23
N ILE A 74 15.03 22.54 -19.05
CA ILE A 74 15.00 22.13 -20.47
C ILE A 74 14.89 20.61 -20.65
N ASP A 75 15.34 19.84 -19.68
CA ASP A 75 15.39 18.38 -19.65
C ASP A 75 14.23 17.73 -18.87
N TYR A 76 13.21 18.51 -18.49
CA TYR A 76 12.08 18.05 -17.67
C TYR A 76 11.45 16.74 -18.18
N GLN A 77 11.25 16.63 -19.49
CA GLN A 77 10.57 15.48 -20.10
C GLN A 77 11.39 14.18 -19.94
N SER A 78 12.71 14.26 -20.18
CA SER A 78 13.58 13.10 -19.96
C SER A 78 13.75 12.77 -18.47
N THR A 79 13.67 13.78 -17.60
CA THR A 79 13.70 13.59 -16.14
C THR A 79 12.42 12.88 -15.66
N LEU A 80 11.25 13.33 -16.11
CA LEU A 80 9.98 12.66 -15.80
C LEU A 80 9.94 11.23 -16.35
N ASP A 81 10.36 11.04 -17.62
CA ASP A 81 10.41 9.70 -18.21
C ASP A 81 11.34 8.77 -17.39
N SER A 82 12.50 9.28 -16.96
CA SER A 82 13.39 8.50 -16.10
C SER A 82 12.77 8.18 -14.75
N ALA A 83 12.07 9.11 -14.10
CA ALA A 83 11.45 8.91 -12.80
C ALA A 83 10.26 7.95 -12.87
N PHE A 84 9.47 8.01 -13.94
CA PHE A 84 8.29 7.16 -14.12
C PHE A 84 8.60 5.79 -14.73
N ASN A 85 9.46 5.73 -15.78
CA ASN A 85 9.70 4.52 -16.57
C ASN A 85 11.15 4.02 -16.52
N GLY A 86 12.08 4.78 -15.95
CA GLY A 86 13.51 4.52 -16.05
C GLY A 86 13.93 3.21 -15.41
N ASP A 87 14.99 2.59 -15.98
CA ASP A 87 15.60 1.40 -15.41
C ASP A 87 16.31 1.74 -14.09
N PRO A 88 16.10 0.97 -13.01
CA PRO A 88 16.72 1.21 -11.70
C PRO A 88 18.24 1.33 -11.74
N THR A 89 18.90 0.65 -12.68
CA THR A 89 20.37 0.74 -12.84
C THR A 89 20.85 2.10 -13.37
N THR A 90 19.94 2.88 -13.96
CA THR A 90 20.25 4.21 -14.53
C THR A 90 19.84 5.37 -13.64
N ILE A 91 18.87 5.18 -12.78
CA ILE A 91 18.37 6.24 -11.87
C ILE A 91 18.82 6.05 -10.42
N GLY A 92 19.43 4.90 -10.13
CA GLY A 92 20.01 4.59 -8.81
C GLY A 92 19.03 4.00 -7.81
N TRP A 93 17.72 3.96 -8.13
CA TRP A 93 16.67 3.25 -7.41
C TRP A 93 15.51 2.88 -8.35
N GLU A 94 14.36 2.52 -7.79
CA GLU A 94 13.18 2.16 -8.55
C GLU A 94 12.52 3.41 -9.16
N SER A 95 12.16 3.35 -10.43
CA SER A 95 11.15 4.25 -10.99
C SER A 95 9.76 3.83 -10.52
N VAL A 96 8.76 4.68 -10.75
CA VAL A 96 7.37 4.36 -10.38
C VAL A 96 6.95 3.02 -11.00
N ALA A 97 7.20 2.81 -12.29
CA ALA A 97 6.84 1.56 -12.99
C ALA A 97 7.54 0.34 -12.40
N PHE A 98 8.84 0.41 -12.16
CA PHE A 98 9.61 -0.71 -11.60
C PHE A 98 9.26 -1.01 -10.15
N PHE A 99 8.98 0.03 -9.35
CA PHE A 99 8.48 -0.15 -7.99
C PHE A 99 7.20 -0.99 -8.00
N TYR A 100 6.18 -0.57 -8.75
CA TYR A 100 4.90 -1.27 -8.80
C TYR A 100 5.01 -2.67 -9.39
N GLN A 101 5.87 -2.89 -10.39
CA GLN A 101 6.15 -4.22 -10.90
C GLN A 101 6.73 -5.15 -9.83
N LYS A 102 7.65 -4.65 -8.99
CA LYS A 102 8.24 -5.44 -7.90
C LYS A 102 7.27 -5.62 -6.75
N SER A 103 6.66 -4.54 -6.26
CA SER A 103 5.72 -4.55 -5.15
C SER A 103 4.53 -5.47 -5.39
N SER A 104 4.02 -5.50 -6.63
CA SER A 104 2.91 -6.37 -7.02
C SER A 104 3.31 -7.82 -7.36
N TYR A 105 4.58 -8.18 -7.22
CA TYR A 105 5.10 -9.47 -7.69
C TYR A 105 4.85 -9.69 -9.19
N GLY A 106 4.91 -8.62 -9.98
CA GLY A 106 4.69 -8.62 -11.43
C GLY A 106 3.24 -8.72 -11.89
N LYS A 107 2.27 -8.62 -10.97
CA LYS A 107 0.84 -8.64 -11.30
C LYS A 107 0.39 -7.32 -11.95
N LEU A 108 0.96 -6.20 -11.54
CA LEU A 108 0.73 -4.87 -12.12
C LEU A 108 1.97 -4.41 -12.88
N ARG A 109 1.79 -3.99 -14.12
CA ARG A 109 2.82 -3.36 -14.95
C ARG A 109 2.30 -2.02 -15.45
N LEU A 110 2.86 -0.96 -14.93
CA LEU A 110 2.53 0.40 -15.34
C LEU A 110 3.47 0.84 -16.46
N GLN A 111 2.91 1.54 -17.43
CA GLN A 111 3.64 2.27 -18.46
C GLN A 111 3.12 3.70 -18.46
N PHE A 112 4.03 4.66 -18.31
CA PHE A 112 3.66 6.06 -18.27
C PHE A 112 3.97 6.75 -19.60
N ASP A 113 2.95 7.38 -20.19
CA ASP A 113 3.09 8.19 -21.41
C ASP A 113 3.25 9.66 -21.02
N ILE A 114 4.47 10.18 -21.14
CA ILE A 114 4.80 11.56 -20.77
C ILE A 114 4.52 12.49 -21.95
N SER A 115 3.46 13.26 -21.85
CA SER A 115 3.08 14.22 -22.90
C SER A 115 4.05 15.41 -22.99
N SER A 116 3.91 16.20 -24.03
CA SER A 116 4.51 17.55 -24.06
C SER A 116 3.82 18.43 -23.02
N LYS A 117 4.56 19.38 -22.45
CA LYS A 117 4.01 20.28 -21.45
C LYS A 117 2.93 21.19 -22.01
N TYR A 118 1.93 21.47 -21.21
CA TYR A 118 0.95 22.52 -21.40
C TYR A 118 1.33 23.74 -20.58
N ILE A 119 1.16 24.94 -21.14
CA ILE A 119 1.53 26.18 -20.44
C ILE A 119 0.24 26.89 -20.05
N LEU A 120 0.04 27.08 -18.74
CA LEU A 120 -1.11 27.80 -18.22
C LEU A 120 -1.04 29.30 -18.59
N PRO A 121 -2.20 29.97 -18.74
CA PRO A 121 -2.23 31.38 -19.11
C PRO A 121 -1.82 32.34 -17.98
N ASN A 122 -1.91 31.91 -16.72
CA ASN A 122 -1.73 32.75 -15.54
C ASN A 122 -0.50 32.35 -14.72
N THR A 123 -0.02 33.23 -13.88
CA THR A 123 1.09 32.99 -12.92
C THR A 123 0.59 32.22 -11.69
N SER A 124 1.53 31.72 -10.87
CA SER A 124 1.22 30.99 -9.63
C SER A 124 0.32 31.81 -8.68
N ASP A 125 0.63 33.10 -8.46
CA ASP A 125 -0.16 34.01 -7.63
C ASP A 125 -1.65 34.04 -7.99
N TYR A 126 -1.97 33.90 -9.29
CA TYR A 126 -3.38 33.89 -9.75
C TYR A 126 -4.16 32.69 -9.21
N TYR A 127 -3.54 31.50 -9.22
CA TYR A 127 -4.19 30.28 -8.72
C TYR A 127 -4.23 30.26 -7.19
N GLU A 128 -3.26 30.85 -6.52
CA GLU A 128 -3.18 30.97 -5.06
C GLU A 128 -4.26 31.92 -4.49
N GLU A 129 -4.68 32.93 -5.26
CA GLU A 129 -5.76 33.85 -4.83
C GLU A 129 -7.10 33.16 -4.55
N TYR A 130 -7.31 31.95 -5.09
CA TYR A 130 -8.56 31.19 -4.93
C TYR A 130 -8.56 30.26 -3.71
N GLU A 131 -7.60 30.39 -2.82
CA GLU A 131 -7.49 29.58 -1.60
C GLU A 131 -7.69 28.06 -1.87
N ASN A 132 -8.84 27.51 -1.48
CA ASN A 132 -9.14 26.06 -1.62
C ASN A 132 -9.66 25.65 -3.01
N TYR A 133 -9.55 26.48 -4.03
CA TYR A 133 -10.06 26.23 -5.38
C TYR A 133 -9.03 26.48 -6.48
N GLY A 134 -7.76 26.68 -6.13
CA GLY A 134 -6.71 26.99 -7.10
C GLY A 134 -6.51 25.90 -8.14
N ASP A 135 -6.61 24.63 -7.76
CA ASP A 135 -6.59 23.48 -8.66
C ASP A 135 -7.76 23.47 -9.63
N TYR A 136 -8.98 23.76 -9.16
CA TYR A 136 -10.17 23.90 -10.02
C TYR A 136 -9.96 24.94 -11.13
N TYR A 137 -9.40 26.11 -10.80
CA TYR A 137 -9.10 27.13 -11.81
C TYR A 137 -7.97 26.70 -12.75
N ALA A 138 -6.98 25.97 -12.25
CA ALA A 138 -5.96 25.35 -13.10
C ALA A 138 -6.58 24.34 -14.08
N PHE A 139 -7.51 23.49 -13.62
CA PHE A 139 -8.23 22.55 -14.48
C PHE A 139 -9.14 23.23 -15.51
N MET A 140 -9.78 24.33 -15.15
CA MET A 140 -10.53 25.13 -16.12
C MET A 140 -9.67 25.63 -17.28
N ASP A 141 -8.41 25.92 -17.01
CA ASP A 141 -7.45 26.36 -18.03
C ASP A 141 -6.78 25.18 -18.76
N ILE A 142 -6.55 24.04 -18.10
CA ILE A 142 -5.87 22.85 -18.68
C ILE A 142 -6.82 22.05 -19.59
N LEU A 143 -8.00 21.67 -19.09
CA LEU A 143 -8.87 20.70 -19.76
C LEU A 143 -9.26 21.11 -21.19
N PRO A 144 -9.54 22.41 -21.49
CA PRO A 144 -9.78 22.84 -22.86
C PRO A 144 -8.58 22.75 -23.81
N MET A 145 -7.36 22.55 -23.29
CA MET A 145 -6.15 22.39 -24.09
C MET A 145 -5.87 20.93 -24.44
N LEU A 146 -6.50 19.98 -23.75
CA LEU A 146 -6.33 18.55 -23.96
C LEU A 146 -7.24 18.07 -25.10
N ASP A 147 -6.78 17.03 -25.81
CA ASP A 147 -7.60 16.33 -26.81
C ASP A 147 -8.13 15.03 -26.19
N GLY A 148 -9.45 14.90 -26.08
CA GLY A 148 -10.07 13.68 -25.54
C GLY A 148 -9.73 12.42 -26.31
N GLY A 149 -9.38 12.53 -27.60
CA GLY A 149 -8.93 11.42 -28.42
C GLY A 149 -7.59 10.83 -27.98
N ASP A 150 -6.78 11.59 -27.24
CA ASP A 150 -5.52 11.09 -26.68
C ASP A 150 -5.72 10.05 -25.57
N PHE A 151 -6.89 10.04 -24.91
CA PHE A 151 -7.19 9.18 -23.75
C PHE A 151 -7.97 7.91 -24.10
N VAL A 152 -8.25 7.65 -25.37
CA VAL A 152 -9.09 6.52 -25.82
C VAL A 152 -8.56 5.14 -25.38
N ASN A 153 -7.29 5.02 -25.02
CA ASN A 153 -6.66 3.77 -24.53
C ASN A 153 -6.39 3.77 -23.03
N ASP A 154 -6.83 4.78 -22.29
CA ASP A 154 -6.52 4.97 -20.87
C ASP A 154 -7.70 4.48 -19.96
N ASP A 155 -8.55 3.59 -20.50
CA ASP A 155 -9.65 2.87 -19.85
C ASP A 155 -9.39 1.35 -19.98
N ALA A 156 -8.59 0.80 -19.08
CA ALA A 156 -8.17 -0.59 -19.13
C ALA A 156 -9.27 -1.56 -18.67
N ASN A 157 -10.16 -1.12 -17.79
CA ASN A 157 -11.27 -1.90 -17.25
C ASN A 157 -12.55 -1.79 -18.11
N GLN A 158 -12.59 -0.88 -19.11
CA GLN A 158 -13.66 -0.66 -20.05
C GLN A 158 -14.99 -0.20 -19.39
N ASP A 159 -14.90 0.63 -18.37
CA ASP A 159 -16.05 1.23 -17.68
C ASP A 159 -16.46 2.60 -18.24
N GLN A 160 -15.77 3.09 -19.29
CA GLN A 160 -15.94 4.38 -19.96
C GLN A 160 -15.44 5.58 -19.13
N VAL A 161 -14.62 5.31 -18.13
CA VAL A 161 -13.92 6.32 -17.33
C VAL A 161 -12.42 6.15 -17.55
N ILE A 162 -11.69 7.25 -17.72
CA ILE A 162 -10.22 7.21 -17.74
C ILE A 162 -9.76 6.74 -16.36
N ASP A 163 -9.01 5.64 -16.29
CA ASP A 163 -8.57 5.01 -15.03
C ASP A 163 -7.84 5.99 -14.12
N SER A 164 -6.92 6.80 -14.68
CA SER A 164 -6.21 7.84 -13.95
C SER A 164 -5.43 8.76 -14.89
N VAL A 165 -5.21 10.01 -14.44
CA VAL A 165 -4.35 10.99 -15.09
C VAL A 165 -3.42 11.62 -14.05
N ILE A 166 -2.16 11.83 -14.41
CA ILE A 166 -1.16 12.45 -13.54
C ILE A 166 -0.80 13.83 -14.08
N PHE A 167 -1.04 14.86 -13.29
CA PHE A 167 -0.64 16.23 -13.60
C PHE A 167 0.60 16.59 -12.77
N ILE A 168 1.68 16.99 -13.46
CA ILE A 168 2.92 17.43 -12.81
C ILE A 168 3.12 18.92 -13.07
N TYR A 169 2.94 19.72 -12.04
CA TYR A 169 3.11 21.18 -12.15
C TYR A 169 4.56 21.60 -11.89
N SER A 170 4.93 22.78 -12.43
CA SER A 170 6.30 23.30 -12.37
C SER A 170 6.59 24.26 -11.22
N THR A 171 5.54 24.73 -10.50
CA THR A 171 5.70 25.58 -9.31
C THR A 171 6.36 24.77 -8.17
N PRO A 172 7.23 25.38 -7.35
CA PRO A 172 7.76 24.70 -6.18
C PRO A 172 6.65 24.28 -5.22
N SER A 173 6.75 23.04 -4.72
CA SER A 173 5.77 22.48 -3.80
C SER A 173 5.80 23.18 -2.44
N ASN A 174 4.63 23.49 -1.89
CA ASN A 174 4.48 24.13 -0.58
C ASN A 174 3.15 23.70 0.05
N TYR A 175 3.20 22.88 1.10
CA TYR A 175 2.00 22.39 1.78
C TYR A 175 1.16 23.49 2.47
N GLU A 176 1.75 24.67 2.72
CA GLU A 176 1.05 25.81 3.31
C GLU A 176 0.31 26.67 2.26
N VAL A 177 0.56 26.41 0.96
CA VAL A 177 0.04 27.23 -0.13
C VAL A 177 -0.69 26.37 -1.15
N PHE A 178 -2.01 26.34 -1.04
CA PHE A 178 -2.84 25.65 -2.02
C PHE A 178 -2.80 26.38 -3.38
N PRO A 179 -2.68 25.67 -4.54
CA PRO A 179 -2.79 24.23 -4.72
C PRO A 179 -1.44 23.48 -4.87
N TRP A 180 -0.34 23.97 -4.31
CA TRP A 180 1.02 23.50 -4.61
C TRP A 180 1.50 22.40 -3.63
N TRP A 181 0.77 21.28 -3.58
CA TRP A 181 1.16 20.07 -2.85
C TRP A 181 0.86 18.82 -3.69
N ALA A 182 1.11 17.61 -3.16
CA ALA A 182 0.75 16.37 -3.80
C ALA A 182 -0.55 15.82 -3.20
N TRP A 183 -1.46 15.35 -4.04
CA TRP A 183 -2.66 14.62 -3.67
C TRP A 183 -3.26 13.86 -4.85
N VAL A 184 -4.15 12.93 -4.52
CA VAL A 184 -5.09 12.31 -5.46
C VAL A 184 -6.51 12.75 -5.11
N SER A 185 -7.31 13.03 -6.12
CA SER A 185 -8.72 13.37 -5.99
C SER A 185 -9.51 12.90 -7.21
N THR A 186 -10.82 13.15 -7.21
CA THR A 186 -11.70 12.83 -8.33
C THR A 186 -12.21 14.10 -9.02
N PHE A 187 -12.49 13.98 -10.31
CA PHE A 187 -13.15 15.05 -11.04
C PHE A 187 -14.65 15.20 -10.71
N ASP A 188 -15.24 14.25 -9.98
CA ASP A 188 -16.64 14.30 -9.56
C ASP A 188 -16.95 15.45 -8.60
N ASP A 189 -15.97 15.84 -7.78
CA ASP A 189 -16.08 16.97 -6.86
C ASP A 189 -15.97 18.33 -7.57
N LEU A 190 -15.59 18.33 -8.84
CA LEU A 190 -15.49 19.53 -9.66
C LEU A 190 -16.76 19.70 -10.50
N PRO A 191 -17.26 20.93 -10.74
CA PRO A 191 -18.32 21.18 -11.70
C PRO A 191 -17.95 20.61 -13.09
N PRO A 192 -18.91 20.30 -13.97
CA PRO A 192 -18.64 19.63 -15.23
C PRO A 192 -17.66 20.44 -16.11
N LEU A 193 -16.37 20.15 -15.92
CA LEU A 193 -15.26 20.76 -16.64
C LEU A 193 -14.89 19.99 -17.88
N ILE A 194 -15.34 18.73 -17.99
CA ILE A 194 -14.99 17.85 -19.10
C ILE A 194 -15.64 18.39 -20.38
N PRO A 195 -14.88 18.58 -21.45
CA PRO A 195 -15.43 18.97 -22.74
C PRO A 195 -16.48 17.94 -23.22
N ASN A 196 -17.63 18.42 -23.70
CA ASN A 196 -18.76 17.57 -24.11
C ASN A 196 -18.49 16.65 -25.32
N ASP A 197 -17.30 16.76 -25.93
CA ASP A 197 -16.87 15.97 -27.09
C ASP A 197 -15.90 14.84 -26.74
N TRP A 198 -15.58 14.66 -25.46
CA TRP A 198 -14.80 13.53 -25.01
C TRP A 198 -15.66 12.25 -24.98
N GLU A 199 -15.07 11.13 -25.41
CA GLU A 199 -15.74 9.82 -25.43
C GLU A 199 -15.71 9.13 -24.05
N LEU A 200 -14.71 9.47 -23.21
CA LEU A 200 -14.52 8.94 -21.87
C LEU A 200 -14.70 10.04 -20.83
N ASP A 201 -15.23 9.68 -19.68
CA ASP A 201 -15.28 10.54 -18.51
C ASP A 201 -13.91 10.53 -17.80
N LEU A 202 -13.59 11.61 -17.07
CA LEU A 202 -12.43 11.65 -16.17
C LEU A 202 -12.80 11.06 -14.81
N GLY A 203 -11.97 10.14 -14.31
CA GLY A 203 -12.12 9.53 -13.00
C GLY A 203 -11.23 10.20 -11.95
N TYR A 204 -10.18 9.49 -11.56
CA TYR A 204 -9.20 9.96 -10.59
C TYR A 204 -8.06 10.73 -11.25
N TYR A 205 -7.49 11.68 -10.53
CA TYR A 205 -6.27 12.36 -10.94
C TYR A 205 -5.28 12.50 -9.79
N MET A 206 -4.00 12.44 -10.11
CA MET A 206 -2.91 12.85 -9.25
C MET A 206 -2.48 14.27 -9.64
N TRP A 207 -2.25 15.12 -8.63
CA TRP A 207 -1.70 16.45 -8.76
C TRP A 207 -0.44 16.54 -7.93
N ALA A 208 0.74 16.78 -8.52
CA ALA A 208 2.00 16.82 -7.79
C ALA A 208 3.03 17.76 -8.43
N GLY A 209 3.95 18.28 -7.64
CA GLY A 209 5.03 19.14 -8.09
C GLY A 209 6.19 18.36 -8.72
N TYR A 210 6.83 18.96 -9.73
CA TYR A 210 8.05 18.43 -10.32
C TYR A 210 9.22 18.36 -9.34
N ASP A 211 9.28 19.26 -8.40
CA ASP A 211 10.36 19.38 -7.42
C ASP A 211 10.35 18.27 -6.34
N PHE A 212 9.28 17.50 -6.21
CA PHE A 212 9.27 16.30 -5.36
C PHE A 212 10.37 15.31 -5.77
N LEU A 213 10.76 15.27 -7.04
CA LEU A 213 11.88 14.44 -7.52
C LEU A 213 13.23 14.80 -6.88
N PHE A 214 13.34 15.95 -6.22
CA PHE A 214 14.57 16.46 -5.63
C PHE A 214 14.41 16.76 -4.12
N SER A 215 13.30 16.36 -3.52
CA SER A 215 12.95 16.68 -2.13
C SER A 215 13.83 15.97 -1.12
N ARG A 216 14.31 14.76 -1.44
CA ARG A 216 15.19 13.96 -0.58
C ARG A 216 16.48 13.59 -1.30
N SER A 217 17.53 13.43 -0.52
CA SER A 217 18.79 12.86 -1.02
C SER A 217 18.78 11.36 -0.73
N LEU A 218 18.51 10.55 -1.73
CA LEU A 218 18.47 9.10 -1.63
C LEU A 218 19.86 8.41 -1.65
N GLY A 219 20.92 9.19 -1.51
CA GLY A 219 22.31 8.73 -1.59
C GLY A 219 23.04 9.26 -2.83
N ALA A 220 24.36 9.03 -2.88
CA ALA A 220 25.23 9.65 -3.90
C ALA A 220 24.96 9.16 -5.34
N ASP A 221 24.36 7.99 -5.49
CA ASP A 221 24.13 7.33 -6.78
C ASP A 221 22.65 7.36 -7.20
N VAL A 222 21.76 8.03 -6.44
CA VAL A 222 20.34 8.19 -6.77
C VAL A 222 20.09 9.62 -7.24
N PHE A 223 19.58 9.75 -8.47
CA PHE A 223 19.43 11.03 -9.13
C PHE A 223 18.07 11.68 -8.93
N TYR A 224 17.03 10.86 -8.70
CA TYR A 224 15.66 11.31 -8.54
C TYR A 224 14.99 10.58 -7.38
N ASP A 225 14.11 11.27 -6.67
CA ASP A 225 13.26 10.71 -5.62
C ASP A 225 11.81 10.57 -6.11
N PRO A 226 11.38 9.41 -6.63
CA PRO A 226 10.01 9.22 -7.07
C PRO A 226 9.06 8.78 -5.95
N THR A 227 9.50 8.74 -4.69
CA THR A 227 8.71 8.13 -3.59
C THR A 227 7.37 8.81 -3.35
N THR A 228 7.29 10.15 -3.50
CA THR A 228 6.01 10.86 -3.44
C THR A 228 5.08 10.41 -4.58
N TYR A 229 5.59 10.29 -5.81
CA TYR A 229 4.75 9.82 -6.92
C TYR A 229 4.32 8.35 -6.73
N ILE A 230 5.19 7.52 -6.16
CA ILE A 230 4.85 6.13 -5.82
C ILE A 230 3.72 6.11 -4.78
N HIS A 231 3.81 6.93 -3.74
CA HIS A 231 2.77 7.07 -2.72
C HIS A 231 1.42 7.49 -3.34
N GLU A 232 1.42 8.56 -4.13
CA GLU A 232 0.20 9.07 -4.77
C GLU A 232 -0.42 8.05 -5.75
N VAL A 233 0.39 7.27 -6.48
CA VAL A 233 -0.12 6.17 -7.31
C VAL A 233 -0.76 5.07 -6.44
N GLY A 234 -0.33 4.89 -5.19
CA GLY A 234 -1.02 4.04 -4.22
C GLY A 234 -2.47 4.48 -3.98
N HIS A 235 -2.70 5.79 -3.90
CA HIS A 235 -4.06 6.35 -3.82
C HIS A 235 -4.86 6.15 -5.11
N LEU A 236 -4.25 6.24 -6.28
CA LEU A 236 -4.92 5.91 -7.55
C LEU A 236 -5.38 4.45 -7.61
N LEU A 237 -4.70 3.55 -6.88
CA LEU A 237 -5.11 2.16 -6.69
C LEU A 237 -6.13 1.98 -5.55
N GLY A 238 -6.49 3.06 -4.84
CA GLY A 238 -7.47 3.08 -3.77
C GLY A 238 -6.93 2.86 -2.36
N LEU A 239 -5.62 2.82 -2.15
CA LEU A 239 -5.04 2.67 -0.83
C LEU A 239 -5.24 3.95 0.01
N PRO A 240 -5.57 3.83 1.32
CA PRO A 240 -5.63 4.96 2.23
C PRO A 240 -4.23 5.38 2.70
N ASP A 241 -4.11 6.60 3.22
CA ASP A 241 -2.99 6.99 4.05
C ASP A 241 -2.96 6.17 5.34
N LEU A 242 -1.74 5.81 5.76
CA LEU A 242 -1.52 5.06 7.00
C LEU A 242 -0.77 5.89 8.06
N TYR A 243 -0.53 7.18 7.78
CA TYR A 243 0.06 8.14 8.70
C TYR A 243 -1.00 9.08 9.28
N PRO A 244 -0.76 9.66 10.48
CA PRO A 244 -1.64 10.71 11.01
C PRO A 244 -1.39 12.04 10.29
N TYR A 245 -2.45 12.78 9.94
CA TYR A 245 -2.34 14.15 9.41
C TYR A 245 -1.89 15.15 10.48
N SER A 246 -1.92 14.77 11.75
CA SER A 246 -1.23 15.46 12.84
C SER A 246 0.26 15.15 12.80
N GLU A 247 1.10 16.00 13.39
CA GLU A 247 2.57 15.84 13.36
C GLU A 247 3.05 14.45 13.85
N GLY A 248 3.93 13.81 13.08
CA GLY A 248 4.72 12.66 13.49
C GLY A 248 4.58 11.43 12.59
N THR A 249 5.33 10.38 12.92
CA THR A 249 5.18 9.06 12.32
C THR A 249 3.95 8.36 12.88
N GLY A 250 3.25 7.63 12.05
CA GLY A 250 2.02 6.94 12.41
C GLY A 250 2.23 5.65 13.21
N PRO A 251 1.15 4.90 13.43
CA PRO A 251 1.17 3.65 14.18
C PRO A 251 1.96 2.52 13.48
N LEU A 252 2.47 2.76 12.28
CA LEU A 252 3.40 1.86 11.58
C LEU A 252 4.86 2.24 11.76
N GLY A 253 5.16 3.33 12.48
CA GLY A 253 6.53 3.74 12.75
C GLY A 253 7.33 4.16 11.52
N GLY A 254 6.70 4.70 10.50
CA GLY A 254 7.34 5.12 9.26
C GLY A 254 7.73 3.97 8.33
N TRP A 255 7.05 2.82 8.41
CA TRP A 255 7.48 1.57 7.78
C TRP A 255 6.47 1.05 6.73
N ASP A 256 5.96 1.91 5.90
CA ASP A 256 5.10 1.57 4.77
C ASP A 256 5.19 2.68 3.71
N MET A 257 5.01 2.34 2.45
CA MET A 257 4.94 3.33 1.38
C MET A 257 3.77 4.31 1.60
N MET A 258 2.66 3.83 2.17
CA MET A 258 1.49 4.67 2.49
C MET A 258 1.56 5.31 3.89
N ASP A 259 2.66 5.10 4.66
CA ASP A 259 2.93 5.81 5.92
C ASP A 259 3.94 6.96 5.70
N PHE A 260 5.19 6.62 5.39
CA PHE A 260 6.27 7.62 5.31
C PHE A 260 7.03 7.61 3.97
N ASN A 261 6.40 7.17 2.90
CA ASN A 261 6.98 7.00 1.55
C ASN A 261 8.28 6.17 1.61
N THR A 262 8.25 5.05 2.30
CA THR A 262 9.44 4.29 2.65
C THR A 262 9.24 2.80 2.42
N GLY A 263 10.23 2.14 1.84
CA GLY A 263 10.22 0.68 1.65
C GLY A 263 9.21 0.22 0.61
N ASP A 264 8.49 -0.84 0.92
CA ASP A 264 7.46 -1.46 0.09
C ASP A 264 6.06 -1.16 0.66
N HIS A 265 5.02 -1.44 -0.08
CA HIS A 265 3.69 -1.57 0.50
C HIS A 265 3.66 -2.74 1.48
N GLY A 266 3.09 -2.54 2.66
CA GLY A 266 2.94 -3.59 3.67
C GLY A 266 1.97 -4.70 3.23
N PRO A 267 1.95 -5.81 3.96
CA PRO A 267 1.14 -6.97 3.57
C PRO A 267 -0.36 -6.69 3.55
N PHE A 268 -0.87 -5.78 4.38
CA PHE A 268 -2.27 -5.36 4.35
C PHE A 268 -2.63 -4.68 3.04
N ASN A 269 -1.85 -3.68 2.62
CA ASN A 269 -2.04 -3.00 1.33
C ASN A 269 -1.99 -3.97 0.14
N LYS A 270 -1.02 -4.89 0.13
CA LYS A 270 -0.94 -5.90 -0.94
C LYS A 270 -2.10 -6.90 -0.94
N MET A 271 -2.69 -7.19 0.21
CA MET A 271 -3.92 -7.98 0.30
C MET A 271 -5.10 -7.20 -0.28
N LEU A 272 -5.27 -5.92 0.08
CA LEU A 272 -6.31 -5.05 -0.46
C LEU A 272 -6.26 -4.95 -1.99
N LEU A 273 -5.04 -4.98 -2.56
CA LEU A 273 -4.81 -4.94 -4.02
C LEU A 273 -4.84 -6.32 -4.70
N GLY A 274 -5.11 -7.41 -3.94
CA GLY A 274 -5.10 -8.76 -4.49
C GLY A 274 -3.72 -9.28 -4.90
N TRP A 275 -2.64 -8.63 -4.46
CA TRP A 275 -1.28 -9.04 -4.79
C TRP A 275 -0.77 -10.16 -3.91
N LEU A 276 -1.29 -10.30 -2.69
CA LEU A 276 -0.85 -11.25 -1.69
C LEU A 276 -2.00 -12.16 -1.26
N ALA A 277 -1.73 -13.46 -1.19
CA ALA A 277 -2.61 -14.48 -0.62
C ALA A 277 -1.96 -15.02 0.68
N PRO A 278 -2.39 -14.56 1.88
CA PRO A 278 -1.77 -14.94 3.14
C PRO A 278 -2.13 -16.37 3.53
N LEU A 279 -1.32 -16.94 4.41
CA LEU A 279 -1.72 -18.08 5.22
C LEU A 279 -2.77 -17.64 6.26
N TYR A 280 -3.62 -18.56 6.69
CA TYR A 280 -4.73 -18.31 7.59
C TYR A 280 -4.87 -19.42 8.64
N LEU A 281 -5.05 -19.05 9.91
CA LEU A 281 -5.33 -19.99 10.98
C LEU A 281 -6.85 -20.11 11.17
N ASP A 282 -7.38 -21.29 10.85
CA ASP A 282 -8.83 -21.54 10.76
C ASP A 282 -9.53 -21.86 12.10
N GLN A 283 -8.77 -22.05 13.15
CA GLN A 283 -9.31 -22.40 14.48
C GLN A 283 -8.29 -22.19 15.61
N VAL A 284 -8.75 -22.21 16.84
CA VAL A 284 -7.88 -22.17 18.04
C VAL A 284 -7.16 -23.51 18.18
N ALA A 285 -5.84 -23.51 17.92
CA ALA A 285 -4.99 -24.69 17.97
C ALA A 285 -3.51 -24.27 17.99
N ASP A 286 -2.61 -25.27 18.09
CA ASP A 286 -1.19 -25.08 17.88
C ASP A 286 -0.85 -25.28 16.39
N TYR A 287 -0.04 -24.37 15.82
CA TYR A 287 0.36 -24.42 14.42
C TYR A 287 1.88 -24.36 14.26
N ALA A 288 2.38 -25.05 13.23
CA ALA A 288 3.74 -24.87 12.73
C ALA A 288 3.67 -24.24 11.33
N VAL A 289 4.26 -23.06 11.17
CA VAL A 289 4.15 -22.23 9.98
C VAL A 289 5.52 -21.85 9.49
N THR A 290 5.75 -21.96 8.18
CA THR A 290 6.94 -21.41 7.51
C THR A 290 6.52 -20.20 6.69
N LEU A 291 7.11 -19.04 6.98
CA LEU A 291 6.94 -17.82 6.19
C LEU A 291 8.16 -17.61 5.29
N ASN A 292 7.90 -17.31 4.02
CA ASN A 292 8.93 -16.85 3.10
C ASN A 292 9.26 -15.37 3.38
N SER A 293 10.50 -14.96 3.06
CA SER A 293 10.85 -13.54 3.09
C SER A 293 9.89 -12.74 2.19
N TYR A 294 9.27 -11.73 2.79
CA TYR A 294 8.32 -10.85 2.11
C TYR A 294 8.96 -10.10 0.93
N ALA A 295 10.21 -9.68 1.09
CA ALA A 295 10.96 -8.95 0.08
C ALA A 295 11.53 -9.82 -1.04
N LEU A 296 11.78 -11.11 -0.79
CA LEU A 296 12.47 -12.02 -1.73
C LEU A 296 11.54 -13.02 -2.42
N THR A 297 10.27 -13.10 -2.04
CA THR A 297 9.30 -13.95 -2.73
C THR A 297 9.01 -13.41 -4.13
N ASN A 298 8.74 -14.33 -5.07
CA ASN A 298 8.45 -13.95 -6.46
C ASN A 298 6.94 -13.78 -6.72
N ASP A 299 6.08 -14.26 -5.84
CA ASP A 299 4.63 -14.32 -6.05
C ASP A 299 3.81 -14.01 -4.77
N GLY A 300 4.47 -13.64 -3.69
CA GLY A 300 3.85 -13.41 -2.39
C GLY A 300 3.39 -14.67 -1.65
N THR A 301 3.64 -15.87 -2.19
CA THR A 301 3.18 -17.13 -1.57
C THR A 301 3.83 -17.34 -0.20
N ASN A 302 3.00 -17.62 0.82
CA ASN A 302 3.41 -17.85 2.20
C ASN A 302 4.31 -16.75 2.80
N SER A 303 4.15 -15.51 2.38
CA SER A 303 4.95 -14.38 2.89
C SER A 303 4.24 -13.58 3.98
N ALA A 304 2.97 -13.89 4.24
CA ALA A 304 2.20 -13.34 5.35
C ALA A 304 1.25 -14.39 5.93
N LEU A 305 0.85 -14.18 7.20
CA LEU A 305 -0.05 -15.04 7.93
C LEU A 305 -1.10 -14.20 8.66
N ILE A 306 -2.36 -14.58 8.56
CA ILE A 306 -3.48 -14.02 9.32
C ILE A 306 -3.80 -14.92 10.51
N ILE A 307 -3.90 -14.30 11.69
CA ILE A 307 -4.46 -14.86 12.91
C ILE A 307 -5.73 -14.09 13.23
N PRO A 308 -6.92 -14.66 13.00
CA PRO A 308 -8.17 -13.92 13.15
C PRO A 308 -8.48 -13.57 14.60
N ALA A 309 -9.18 -12.46 14.84
CA ALA A 309 -9.83 -12.21 16.11
C ALA A 309 -10.91 -13.27 16.39
N PRO A 310 -11.32 -13.48 17.65
CA PRO A 310 -12.21 -14.60 18.03
C PRO A 310 -13.54 -14.69 17.28
N ASN A 311 -14.05 -13.55 16.76
CA ASN A 311 -15.31 -13.48 16.05
C ASN A 311 -15.14 -13.18 14.55
N ALA A 312 -13.91 -13.02 14.08
CA ALA A 312 -13.63 -12.76 12.68
C ALA A 312 -13.76 -14.02 11.83
N ASN A 313 -14.31 -13.88 10.63
CA ASN A 313 -14.41 -14.96 9.65
C ASN A 313 -14.00 -14.47 8.27
N LEU A 314 -12.73 -14.72 7.90
CA LEU A 314 -12.17 -14.30 6.63
C LEU A 314 -12.22 -15.39 5.54
N LEU A 315 -12.79 -16.58 5.86
CA LEU A 315 -12.83 -17.71 4.93
C LEU A 315 -13.77 -17.51 3.73
N ASP A 316 -14.69 -16.56 3.81
CA ASP A 316 -15.57 -16.18 2.70
C ASP A 316 -14.90 -15.20 1.70
N GLY A 317 -13.67 -14.77 2.01
CA GLY A 317 -12.89 -13.83 1.21
C GLY A 317 -13.02 -12.38 1.66
N ASP A 318 -13.92 -12.07 2.59
CA ASP A 318 -14.07 -10.76 3.19
C ASP A 318 -13.00 -10.55 4.26
N ILE A 319 -11.92 -9.83 3.92
CA ILE A 319 -10.81 -9.52 4.82
C ILE A 319 -11.03 -8.25 5.65
N TYR A 320 -12.20 -7.63 5.53
CA TYR A 320 -12.52 -6.35 6.18
C TYR A 320 -13.06 -6.59 7.60
N ASP A 321 -12.20 -7.16 8.45
CA ASP A 321 -12.46 -7.55 9.82
C ASP A 321 -11.24 -7.27 10.71
N GLU A 322 -11.22 -7.78 11.94
CA GLU A 322 -10.12 -7.62 12.89
C GLU A 322 -9.24 -8.88 12.94
N PHE A 323 -7.91 -8.70 12.83
CA PHE A 323 -6.94 -9.81 12.87
C PHE A 323 -5.51 -9.33 13.18
N LEU A 324 -4.64 -10.27 13.56
CA LEU A 324 -3.19 -10.06 13.49
C LEU A 324 -2.70 -10.48 12.10
N LEU A 325 -1.81 -9.67 11.55
CA LEU A 325 -1.14 -9.93 10.29
C LEU A 325 0.37 -10.03 10.54
N VAL A 326 0.96 -11.16 10.22
CA VAL A 326 2.34 -11.50 10.55
C VAL A 326 3.13 -11.65 9.27
N MET A 327 4.26 -10.97 9.15
CA MET A 327 5.16 -11.14 8.01
C MET A 327 6.59 -11.41 8.44
N TYR A 328 7.34 -12.16 7.61
CA TYR A 328 8.77 -12.30 7.77
C TYR A 328 9.49 -11.21 6.96
N TYR A 329 10.04 -10.25 7.69
CA TYR A 329 10.82 -9.14 7.16
C TYR A 329 12.29 -9.53 6.95
N THR A 330 12.84 -9.14 5.80
CA THR A 330 14.29 -9.11 5.52
C THR A 330 14.66 -7.76 4.90
N PRO A 331 15.86 -7.20 5.20
CA PRO A 331 16.29 -5.91 4.66
C PRO A 331 16.79 -6.04 3.20
N ASP A 332 15.94 -6.61 2.35
CA ASP A 332 16.24 -6.95 0.95
C ASP A 332 15.19 -6.27 0.01
N GLY A 333 15.45 -6.27 -1.28
CA GLY A 333 14.52 -5.81 -2.30
C GLY A 333 14.18 -4.32 -2.18
N LEU A 334 12.89 -3.96 -2.10
CA LEU A 334 12.45 -2.57 -1.97
C LEU A 334 12.83 -1.95 -0.60
N TYR A 335 13.18 -2.77 0.38
CA TYR A 335 13.63 -2.30 1.69
C TYR A 335 15.13 -1.98 1.75
N GLU A 336 15.96 -2.42 0.78
CA GLU A 336 17.40 -2.10 0.76
C GLU A 336 17.68 -0.61 0.79
N GLN A 337 16.82 0.18 0.16
CA GLN A 337 17.02 1.61 0.08
C GLN A 337 16.63 2.33 1.36
N THR A 338 15.71 1.81 2.13
CA THR A 338 15.37 2.33 3.45
C THR A 338 16.62 2.41 4.33
N LEU A 339 17.57 1.51 4.11
CA LEU A 339 18.86 1.52 4.80
C LEU A 339 19.72 2.75 4.47
N ALA A 340 19.47 3.44 3.36
CA ALA A 340 20.22 4.64 2.98
C ALA A 340 19.68 5.92 3.65
N PHE A 341 18.41 5.92 4.09
CA PHE A 341 17.77 7.10 4.68
C PHE A 341 17.99 7.27 6.17
N GLU A 342 17.69 6.30 6.92
CA GLU A 342 17.97 6.07 8.35
C GLU A 342 17.50 4.65 8.65
N PRO A 343 18.40 3.69 8.77
CA PRO A 343 18.01 2.30 8.94
C PRO A 343 17.32 2.11 10.28
N SER A 344 16.00 2.03 10.24
CA SER A 344 15.22 1.68 11.43
C SER A 344 15.23 0.18 11.66
N LEU A 345 15.01 -0.63 10.60
CA LEU A 345 15.10 -2.09 10.63
C LEU A 345 16.28 -2.57 9.79
N THR A 346 17.32 -3.05 10.46
CA THR A 346 18.55 -3.58 9.82
C THR A 346 18.69 -5.09 9.98
N GLU A 347 17.89 -5.69 10.86
CA GLU A 347 17.90 -7.12 11.15
C GLU A 347 16.62 -7.75 10.61
N ARG A 348 16.73 -9.00 10.17
CA ARG A 348 15.58 -9.81 9.74
C ARG A 348 14.81 -10.30 10.97
N GLY A 349 13.49 -10.34 10.85
CA GLY A 349 12.63 -10.74 11.97
C GLY A 349 11.16 -10.79 11.59
N ILE A 350 10.32 -11.07 12.55
CA ILE A 350 8.87 -11.12 12.38
C ILE A 350 8.27 -9.79 12.77
N VAL A 351 7.59 -9.16 11.84
CA VAL A 351 6.75 -7.98 12.07
C VAL A 351 5.31 -8.44 12.28
N ILE A 352 4.68 -7.93 13.32
CA ILE A 352 3.31 -8.28 13.70
C ILE A 352 2.47 -7.00 13.63
N TYR A 353 1.42 -7.03 12.85
CA TYR A 353 0.45 -5.93 12.74
C TYR A 353 -0.85 -6.32 13.41
N HIS A 354 -1.49 -5.39 14.08
CA HIS A 354 -2.90 -5.45 14.45
C HIS A 354 -3.69 -4.67 13.41
N VAL A 355 -4.54 -5.36 12.68
CA VAL A 355 -5.42 -4.81 11.65
C VAL A 355 -6.84 -4.79 12.17
N ASN A 356 -7.53 -3.65 12.02
CA ASN A 356 -8.94 -3.49 12.32
C ASN A 356 -9.64 -2.84 11.12
N ALA A 357 -9.82 -3.63 10.08
CA ALA A 357 -10.30 -3.20 8.78
C ALA A 357 -11.83 -3.19 8.66
N GLN A 358 -12.55 -3.14 9.79
CA GLN A 358 -14.00 -3.09 9.79
C GLN A 358 -14.51 -1.91 8.95
N VAL A 359 -15.51 -2.16 8.10
CA VAL A 359 -16.03 -1.16 7.18
C VAL A 359 -17.31 -0.50 7.68
N ASN A 360 -17.50 0.75 7.34
CA ASN A 360 -18.72 1.49 7.55
C ASN A 360 -19.77 1.08 6.49
N PRO A 361 -20.93 0.52 6.88
CA PRO A 361 -21.95 0.15 5.93
C PRO A 361 -22.41 1.35 5.08
N GLY A 362 -22.32 1.24 3.77
CA GLY A 362 -22.78 2.25 2.84
C GLY A 362 -21.79 3.37 2.52
N MET A 363 -20.59 3.30 3.10
CA MET A 363 -19.46 4.15 2.71
C MET A 363 -18.59 3.42 1.67
N SER A 364 -17.80 4.19 0.94
CA SER A 364 -16.94 3.70 -0.16
C SER A 364 -15.74 4.63 -0.30
N GLY A 365 -14.82 4.29 -1.18
CA GLY A 365 -13.58 5.03 -1.30
C GLY A 365 -12.80 5.01 0.01
N TRP A 366 -12.07 6.05 0.30
CA TRP A 366 -11.21 6.13 1.50
C TRP A 366 -11.99 6.17 2.83
N GLU A 367 -13.27 6.58 2.80
CA GLU A 367 -14.13 6.60 3.98
C GLU A 367 -14.77 5.23 4.31
N MET A 368 -14.46 4.19 3.54
CA MET A 368 -15.04 2.85 3.75
C MET A 368 -14.63 2.23 5.08
N PHE A 369 -13.43 2.50 5.56
CA PHE A 369 -12.96 1.95 6.83
C PHE A 369 -13.61 2.65 8.02
N GLY A 370 -14.00 1.85 9.01
CA GLY A 370 -14.59 2.36 10.26
C GLY A 370 -13.55 3.00 11.20
N PHE A 371 -12.26 2.72 10.95
CA PHE A 371 -11.14 3.25 11.68
C PHE A 371 -10.12 3.84 10.72
N ASP A 372 -9.44 4.88 11.18
CA ASP A 372 -8.46 5.63 10.42
C ASP A 372 -7.22 5.85 11.30
N ASN A 373 -6.04 5.79 10.71
CA ASN A 373 -4.80 6.01 11.44
C ASN A 373 -4.62 7.48 11.87
N ASP A 374 -5.32 8.43 11.24
CA ASP A 374 -5.29 9.84 11.61
C ASP A 374 -6.03 10.14 12.93
N GLN A 375 -7.10 9.42 13.22
CA GLN A 375 -7.99 9.71 14.35
C GLN A 375 -7.49 9.15 15.70
N GLY A 376 -6.37 8.44 15.70
CA GLY A 376 -5.84 7.80 16.89
C GLY A 376 -6.46 6.42 17.14
N SER A 377 -6.19 5.83 18.32
CA SER A 377 -6.69 4.49 18.67
C SER A 377 -8.22 4.46 18.84
N PRO A 378 -8.92 3.44 18.33
CA PRO A 378 -8.36 2.30 17.58
C PRO A 378 -7.92 2.69 16.17
N PHE A 379 -6.77 2.15 15.75
CA PHE A 379 -6.20 2.37 14.42
C PHE A 379 -6.77 1.38 13.41
N LEU A 380 -6.78 1.75 12.13
CA LEU A 380 -7.00 0.82 11.02
C LEU A 380 -5.93 -0.28 11.03
N ILE A 381 -4.67 0.11 11.18
CA ILE A 381 -3.54 -0.80 11.28
C ILE A 381 -2.45 -0.21 12.18
N SER A 382 -1.86 -1.03 13.01
CA SER A 382 -0.73 -0.64 13.87
C SER A 382 0.26 -1.81 14.03
N ILE A 383 1.50 -1.51 14.37
CA ILE A 383 2.48 -2.54 14.74
C ILE A 383 2.25 -2.95 16.20
N LEU A 384 2.26 -4.27 16.47
CA LEU A 384 2.42 -4.80 17.81
C LEU A 384 3.92 -4.83 18.15
N GLU A 385 4.31 -3.97 19.06
CA GLU A 385 5.71 -3.87 19.51
C GLU A 385 6.08 -5.05 20.41
N VAL A 386 7.13 -5.76 20.03
CA VAL A 386 7.67 -6.86 20.85
C VAL A 386 8.32 -6.31 22.13
N ASP A 387 8.97 -5.15 22.05
CA ASP A 387 9.41 -4.42 23.23
C ASP A 387 8.27 -3.54 23.78
N LEU A 388 7.60 -4.03 24.82
CA LEU A 388 6.49 -3.33 25.50
C LEU A 388 6.88 -1.96 26.12
N ASN A 389 8.16 -1.59 26.12
CA ASN A 389 8.60 -0.25 26.50
C ASN A 389 8.69 0.72 25.33
N SER A 390 8.52 0.24 24.14
CA SER A 390 8.41 1.06 22.94
C SER A 390 7.11 1.87 22.96
N SER A 391 6.92 2.78 22.04
CA SER A 391 5.74 3.65 22.01
C SER A 391 5.41 4.12 20.58
N ILE A 392 5.60 3.23 19.59
CA ILE A 392 5.30 3.54 18.18
C ILE A 392 3.87 4.06 18.01
N PRO A 393 2.81 3.38 18.49
CA PRO A 393 1.44 3.80 18.22
C PRO A 393 1.03 5.12 18.87
N SER A 394 1.80 5.60 19.83
CA SER A 394 1.45 6.80 20.60
C SER A 394 2.27 8.03 20.23
N LYS A 395 3.29 7.89 19.35
CA LYS A 395 4.24 8.97 19.05
C LYS A 395 4.98 8.77 17.72
N THR A 396 5.70 9.78 17.37
CA THR A 396 6.64 9.97 16.26
C THR A 396 7.87 9.04 16.27
N ASN A 397 7.76 7.83 16.78
CA ASN A 397 8.90 6.93 16.86
C ASN A 397 8.96 6.03 15.63
N LEU A 398 10.12 5.98 14.99
CA LEU A 398 10.39 5.01 13.94
C LEU A 398 10.48 3.61 14.53
N ILE A 399 9.97 2.62 13.80
CA ILE A 399 10.16 1.20 14.14
C ILE A 399 11.66 0.86 14.15
N ARG A 400 12.06 -0.01 15.05
CA ARG A 400 13.45 -0.46 15.24
C ARG A 400 13.52 -1.96 15.41
N ASN A 401 14.71 -2.53 15.33
CA ASN A 401 14.95 -3.97 15.50
C ASN A 401 14.37 -4.55 16.80
N GLN A 402 14.32 -3.76 17.87
CA GLN A 402 13.74 -4.20 19.16
C GLN A 402 12.22 -4.33 19.14
N ASP A 403 11.55 -3.72 18.16
CA ASP A 403 10.09 -3.70 18.06
C ASP A 403 9.54 -4.90 17.28
N ILE A 404 10.43 -5.69 16.69
CA ILE A 404 10.11 -6.91 15.94
C ILE A 404 10.66 -8.16 16.64
N LEU A 405 10.08 -9.33 16.36
CA LEU A 405 10.54 -10.58 16.96
C LEU A 405 11.77 -11.10 16.21
N LEU A 406 12.94 -10.99 16.83
CA LEU A 406 14.22 -11.43 16.29
C LEU A 406 14.58 -12.85 16.71
N GLU A 407 14.15 -13.27 17.91
CA GLU A 407 14.40 -14.59 18.51
C GLU A 407 13.43 -14.88 19.66
N GLY A 408 13.25 -16.12 20.02
CA GLY A 408 12.47 -16.53 21.17
C GLY A 408 10.96 -16.47 20.96
N ALA A 409 10.22 -16.07 21.98
CA ALA A 409 8.76 -16.07 21.99
C ALA A 409 8.21 -14.67 22.30
N PHE A 410 7.07 -14.37 21.68
CA PHE A 410 6.28 -13.18 21.94
C PHE A 410 4.85 -13.57 22.33
N ASP A 411 4.48 -13.25 23.58
CA ASP A 411 3.13 -13.44 24.13
C ASP A 411 2.31 -12.17 23.90
N CYS A 412 1.28 -12.26 23.06
CA CYS A 412 0.39 -11.16 22.73
C CYS A 412 -0.57 -10.78 23.87
N SER A 413 -0.55 -11.43 25.03
CA SER A 413 -1.50 -11.21 26.13
C SER A 413 -1.44 -9.81 26.78
N ALA A 414 -0.41 -9.02 26.46
CA ALA A 414 -0.35 -7.60 26.82
C ALA A 414 -1.33 -6.74 25.99
N TYR A 415 -1.80 -7.23 24.85
CA TYR A 415 -2.65 -6.55 23.90
C TYR A 415 -4.09 -7.04 23.98
N PHE A 416 -4.99 -6.26 23.39
CA PHE A 416 -6.43 -6.52 23.40
C PHE A 416 -6.99 -6.37 21.99
N TRP A 417 -7.93 -7.23 21.66
CA TRP A 417 -8.82 -7.04 20.53
C TRP A 417 -9.74 -5.83 20.78
N HIS A 418 -10.31 -5.30 19.72
CA HIS A 418 -11.26 -4.18 19.82
C HIS A 418 -12.48 -4.52 20.72
N SER A 419 -12.85 -5.80 20.80
CA SER A 419 -13.88 -6.30 21.73
C SER A 419 -13.53 -6.08 23.22
N GLY A 420 -12.28 -5.77 23.52
CA GLY A 420 -11.73 -5.68 24.89
C GLY A 420 -11.27 -7.03 25.45
N GLU A 421 -11.36 -8.12 24.68
CA GLU A 421 -10.79 -9.42 25.04
C GLU A 421 -9.27 -9.41 24.85
N ARG A 422 -8.55 -10.13 25.76
CA ARG A 422 -7.10 -10.27 25.61
C ARG A 422 -6.76 -11.12 24.39
N MET A 423 -5.68 -10.80 23.73
CA MET A 423 -5.12 -11.63 22.69
C MET A 423 -4.44 -12.84 23.34
N THR A 424 -4.98 -14.03 23.14
CA THR A 424 -4.47 -15.30 23.67
C THR A 424 -3.69 -16.04 22.59
N VAL A 425 -2.60 -15.42 22.13
CA VAL A 425 -1.72 -15.90 21.07
C VAL A 425 -0.27 -15.74 21.51
N GLU A 426 0.51 -16.80 21.37
CA GLU A 426 1.96 -16.76 21.52
C GLU A 426 2.61 -17.17 20.19
N LEU A 427 3.55 -16.37 19.71
CA LEU A 427 4.39 -16.67 18.56
C LEU A 427 5.79 -17.04 19.04
N VAL A 428 6.28 -18.20 18.64
CA VAL A 428 7.65 -18.65 18.93
C VAL A 428 8.43 -18.73 17.63
N LEU A 429 9.49 -17.95 17.53
CA LEU A 429 10.43 -18.02 16.41
C LEU A 429 11.39 -19.18 16.65
N ASP A 430 11.17 -20.29 15.92
CA ASP A 430 11.94 -21.53 16.06
C ASP A 430 13.27 -21.44 15.31
N ASP A 431 13.23 -20.96 14.05
CA ASP A 431 14.42 -20.75 13.20
C ASP A 431 14.16 -19.72 12.13
N LEU A 432 15.21 -19.01 11.69
CA LEU A 432 15.15 -18.12 10.54
C LEU A 432 16.47 -18.14 9.75
N ASN A 433 16.35 -17.91 8.45
CA ASN A 433 17.48 -17.78 7.53
C ASN A 433 17.20 -16.62 6.55
N SER A 434 18.00 -16.42 5.51
CA SER A 434 17.84 -15.31 4.57
C SER A 434 16.53 -15.34 3.79
N THR A 435 15.86 -16.46 3.68
CA THR A 435 14.67 -16.60 2.80
C THR A 435 13.41 -17.06 3.54
N GLN A 436 13.54 -17.65 4.72
CA GLN A 436 12.43 -18.25 5.46
C GLN A 436 12.56 -18.08 6.97
N ALA A 437 11.43 -17.99 7.63
CA ALA A 437 11.30 -18.09 9.09
C ALA A 437 10.30 -19.19 9.45
N ASN A 438 10.63 -19.99 10.46
CA ASN A 438 9.76 -21.03 11.01
C ASN A 438 9.18 -20.56 12.32
N LEU A 439 7.85 -20.60 12.43
CA LEU A 439 7.10 -20.17 13.60
C LEU A 439 6.30 -21.33 14.18
N LEU A 440 6.30 -21.43 15.50
CA LEU A 440 5.29 -22.17 16.26
C LEU A 440 4.31 -21.15 16.84
N ILE A 441 3.02 -21.41 16.69
CA ILE A 441 1.98 -20.50 17.14
C ILE A 441 1.04 -21.26 18.06
N HIS A 442 0.89 -20.75 19.26
CA HIS A 442 0.00 -21.28 20.28
C HIS A 442 -1.19 -20.34 20.45
N MET A 443 -2.40 -20.85 20.25
CA MET A 443 -3.63 -20.08 20.40
C MET A 443 -4.42 -20.58 21.60
N GLY A 444 -5.00 -19.64 22.38
CA GLY A 444 -5.80 -19.96 23.56
C GLY A 444 -4.99 -20.19 24.81
N VAL A 445 -3.77 -19.66 24.87
CA VAL A 445 -2.87 -19.70 26.03
C VAL A 445 -3.11 -18.57 27.02
#